data_b641c37f3526d62a55212dfe81cbfc28
#
_entry.id   b641c37f3526d62a55212dfe81cbfc28
#
_cell.length_a   1.000
_cell.length_b   1.000
_cell.length_c   1.000
_cell.angle_alpha   90.00
_cell.angle_beta   90.00
_cell.angle_gamma   90.00
#
_symmetry.space_group_name_H-M   'P 1'
#
loop_
_entity.id
_entity.type
_entity.pdbx_description
1 polymer ?
#
loop_
_entity_poly.entity_id
_entity_poly.type
_entity_poly.pdbx_seq_one_letter_code
_entity_poly.pdbx_strand_id
1 'polypeptide(L)'
;MGFRGRGFYSSFLVWAVLFPLALAAEAQQSSSSASAALNEQQTKGRILYNQNCRLCHTPEAERAKDPTPGKSVGPSLVGVFGPPRSRPEAVVRTFIQQGIMDKMPGFRYGLKPDEIDAIIAYLKAL
;
A
#
# COMPACT_ATOMS: atom_id res chain seq x y z
N MET A 1 50.07 14.04 76.26
CA MET A 1 50.45 15.02 75.23
C MET A 1 49.38 14.94 74.15
N GLY A 2 48.62 15.97 74.01
CA GLY A 2 47.49 16.02 73.15
C GLY A 2 47.85 16.35 71.70
N PHE A 3 47.03 15.90 70.81
CA PHE A 3 46.85 16.66 69.60
C PHE A 3 45.39 16.49 69.11
N ARG A 4 44.73 17.62 69.26
CA ARG A 4 43.43 17.91 68.71
C ARG A 4 43.61 18.04 67.18
N GLY A 5 43.02 17.18 66.43
CA GLY A 5 42.89 17.33 64.98
C GLY A 5 41.44 17.55 64.64
N ARG A 6 41.14 18.79 64.32
CA ARG A 6 39.81 19.31 64.00
C ARG A 6 39.27 18.71 62.75
N GLY A 7 38.04 18.25 62.84
CA GLY A 7 37.28 17.71 61.70
C GLY A 7 37.12 18.72 60.56
N PHE A 8 37.52 18.31 59.39
CA PHE A 8 37.08 18.95 58.17
C PHE A 8 35.87 18.18 57.68
N TYR A 9 34.74 18.68 58.08
CA TYR A 9 33.52 18.31 57.36
C TYR A 9 33.61 18.95 55.98
N SER A 10 34.23 18.26 55.09
CA SER A 10 34.13 18.58 53.68
C SER A 10 32.72 18.24 53.22
N SER A 11 31.91 19.29 53.17
CA SER A 11 30.61 19.24 52.49
C SER A 11 30.81 18.81 51.07
N PHE A 12 30.78 17.54 50.85
CA PHE A 12 30.49 17.05 49.50
C PHE A 12 29.05 17.40 49.19
N LEU A 13 28.90 18.59 48.63
CA LEU A 13 27.73 18.94 47.90
C LEU A 13 27.43 17.79 46.92
N VAL A 14 26.44 17.02 47.32
CA VAL A 14 25.80 16.07 46.43
C VAL A 14 25.18 16.89 45.31
N TRP A 15 25.98 17.07 44.26
CA TRP A 15 25.44 17.48 42.99
C TRP A 15 24.52 16.35 42.54
N ALA A 16 23.30 16.40 43.02
CA ALA A 16 22.23 15.69 42.38
C ALA A 16 22.12 16.25 40.96
N VAL A 17 22.90 15.68 40.09
CA VAL A 17 22.72 15.85 38.67
C VAL A 17 21.36 15.24 38.35
N LEU A 18 20.37 16.11 38.39
CA LEU A 18 19.09 15.84 37.77
C LEU A 18 19.38 15.65 36.26
N PHE A 19 19.72 14.44 35.91
CA PHE A 19 19.66 14.00 34.54
C PHE A 19 18.19 14.15 34.13
N PRO A 20 17.86 15.11 33.25
CA PRO A 20 16.56 15.07 32.65
C PRO A 20 16.54 13.75 31.88
N LEU A 21 15.70 12.82 32.32
CA LEU A 21 15.26 11.71 31.47
C LEU A 21 14.57 12.36 30.26
N ALA A 22 15.37 12.72 29.26
CA ALA A 22 14.84 12.96 27.96
C ALA A 22 14.24 11.61 27.54
N LEU A 23 12.92 11.46 27.73
CA LEU A 23 12.16 10.49 26.99
C LEU A 23 12.38 10.83 25.50
N ALA A 24 13.41 10.26 24.93
CA ALA A 24 13.46 10.06 23.52
C ALA A 24 12.27 9.18 23.19
N ALA A 25 11.16 9.81 22.86
CA ALA A 25 10.11 9.16 22.09
C ALA A 25 10.77 8.78 20.77
N GLU A 26 11.42 7.63 20.75
CA GLU A 26 11.75 6.96 19.50
C GLU A 26 10.42 6.72 18.82
N ALA A 27 10.08 7.64 17.92
CA ALA A 27 9.09 7.40 16.93
C ALA A 27 9.57 6.13 16.20
N GLN A 28 9.06 5.00 16.64
CA GLN A 28 9.13 3.75 15.93
C GLN A 28 8.44 4.01 14.60
N GLN A 29 9.23 4.49 13.64
CA GLN A 29 8.92 4.32 12.25
C GLN A 29 8.91 2.81 12.03
N SER A 30 7.77 2.22 12.35
CA SER A 30 7.41 0.92 11.83
C SER A 30 7.49 1.06 10.32
N SER A 31 8.63 0.71 9.78
CA SER A 31 8.79 0.38 8.37
C SER A 31 8.01 -0.91 8.13
N SER A 32 6.68 -0.84 8.35
CA SER A 32 5.78 -1.77 7.76
C SER A 32 5.84 -1.50 6.26
N SER A 33 6.47 -2.40 5.53
CA SER A 33 6.11 -2.69 4.15
C SER A 33 4.69 -3.28 4.15
N ALA A 34 3.77 -2.60 4.84
CA ALA A 34 2.37 -2.76 4.66
C ALA A 34 2.09 -2.26 3.25
N SER A 35 1.54 -3.10 2.38
CA SER A 35 0.91 -2.63 1.15
C SER A 35 0.07 -1.42 1.55
N ALA A 36 0.41 -0.25 1.00
CA ALA A 36 -0.25 0.99 1.41
C ALA A 36 -1.75 0.77 1.36
N ALA A 37 -2.46 1.07 2.44
CA ALA A 37 -3.89 0.87 2.50
C ALA A 37 -4.53 1.62 1.34
N LEU A 38 -5.41 0.94 0.61
CA LEU A 38 -6.11 1.55 -0.51
C LEU A 38 -6.95 2.72 -0.01
N ASN A 39 -6.90 3.85 -0.73
CA ASN A 39 -7.81 4.96 -0.47
C ASN A 39 -9.26 4.60 -0.87
N GLU A 40 -10.21 5.46 -0.56
CA GLU A 40 -11.63 5.23 -0.82
C GLU A 40 -11.93 4.93 -2.30
N GLN A 41 -11.36 5.74 -3.20
CA GLN A 41 -11.54 5.55 -4.65
C GLN A 41 -10.96 4.21 -5.12
N GLN A 42 -9.77 3.85 -4.66
CA GLN A 42 -9.14 2.56 -4.97
C GLN A 42 -9.93 1.41 -4.38
N THR A 43 -10.51 1.57 -3.19
CA THR A 43 -11.36 0.55 -2.56
C THR A 43 -12.64 0.33 -3.37
N LYS A 44 -13.31 1.41 -3.81
CA LYS A 44 -14.43 1.34 -4.75
C LYS A 44 -14.01 0.63 -6.04
N GLY A 45 -12.86 1.01 -6.57
CA GLY A 45 -12.30 0.41 -7.77
C GLY A 45 -12.02 -1.08 -7.64
N ARG A 46 -11.52 -1.53 -6.48
CA ARG A 46 -11.30 -2.95 -6.18
C ARG A 46 -12.61 -3.76 -6.21
N ILE A 47 -13.68 -3.21 -5.64
CA ILE A 47 -14.98 -3.87 -5.65
C ILE A 47 -15.47 -4.02 -7.09
N LEU A 48 -15.45 -2.94 -7.87
CA LEU A 48 -15.88 -2.95 -9.26
C LEU A 48 -15.02 -3.87 -10.14
N TYR A 49 -13.70 -3.88 -9.92
CA TYR A 49 -12.78 -4.79 -10.59
C TYR A 49 -13.12 -6.26 -10.30
N ASN A 50 -13.39 -6.61 -9.05
CA ASN A 50 -13.76 -7.97 -8.66
C ASN A 50 -15.07 -8.42 -9.31
N GLN A 51 -16.03 -7.51 -9.46
CA GLN A 51 -17.32 -7.80 -10.05
C GLN A 51 -17.28 -7.96 -11.58
N ASN A 52 -16.44 -7.16 -12.26
CA ASN A 52 -16.51 -7.01 -13.71
C ASN A 52 -15.28 -7.52 -14.47
N CYS A 53 -14.11 -7.56 -13.82
CA CYS A 53 -12.84 -7.77 -14.52
C CYS A 53 -12.12 -9.05 -14.06
N ARG A 54 -12.19 -9.37 -12.75
CA ARG A 54 -11.37 -10.41 -12.13
C ARG A 54 -11.57 -11.79 -12.75
N LEU A 55 -12.77 -12.12 -13.17
CA LEU A 55 -13.05 -13.42 -13.78
C LEU A 55 -12.14 -13.71 -14.99
N CYS A 56 -11.90 -12.68 -15.82
CA CYS A 56 -11.04 -12.79 -17.00
C CYS A 56 -9.59 -12.34 -16.70
N HIS A 57 -9.38 -11.45 -15.75
CA HIS A 57 -8.10 -10.84 -15.43
C HIS A 57 -7.59 -11.23 -14.03
N THR A 58 -7.70 -12.51 -13.67
CA THR A 58 -7.20 -13.01 -12.41
C THR A 58 -5.71 -12.75 -12.26
N PRO A 59 -5.23 -12.18 -11.13
CA PRO A 59 -3.81 -12.01 -10.88
C PRO A 59 -3.06 -13.35 -10.90
N GLU A 60 -1.87 -13.35 -11.49
CA GLU A 60 -1.09 -14.58 -11.68
C GLU A 60 -0.75 -15.30 -10.37
N ALA A 61 -0.46 -14.53 -9.31
CA ALA A 61 -0.22 -15.07 -7.98
C ALA A 61 -1.43 -15.82 -7.39
N GLU A 62 -2.64 -15.44 -7.77
CA GLU A 62 -3.87 -16.15 -7.35
C GLU A 62 -4.10 -17.38 -8.21
N ARG A 63 -3.82 -17.30 -9.52
CA ARG A 63 -3.92 -18.45 -10.43
C ARG A 63 -2.98 -19.59 -10.06
N ALA A 64 -1.79 -19.25 -9.55
CA ALA A 64 -0.82 -20.24 -9.13
C ALA A 64 -1.27 -21.03 -7.88
N LYS A 65 -2.23 -20.50 -7.11
CA LYS A 65 -2.77 -21.14 -5.90
C LYS A 65 -3.99 -22.02 -6.20
N ASP A 66 -4.63 -21.83 -7.34
CA ASP A 66 -5.82 -22.58 -7.73
C ASP A 66 -5.44 -23.62 -8.81
N PRO A 67 -5.40 -24.92 -8.45
CA PRO A 67 -5.12 -26.00 -9.39
C PRO A 67 -6.28 -26.23 -10.38
N THR A 68 -7.46 -25.68 -10.12
CA THR A 68 -8.54 -25.71 -11.10
C THR A 68 -8.23 -24.72 -12.21
N PRO A 69 -8.06 -25.16 -13.44
CA PRO A 69 -7.73 -24.27 -14.54
C PRO A 69 -8.98 -23.51 -15.01
N GLY A 70 -9.49 -22.64 -14.18
CA GLY A 70 -10.29 -21.52 -14.61
C GLY A 70 -9.35 -20.62 -15.40
N LYS A 71 -9.19 -20.88 -16.69
CA LYS A 71 -8.29 -20.14 -17.55
C LYS A 71 -8.72 -18.69 -17.56
N SER A 72 -7.96 -17.84 -16.86
CA SER A 72 -8.06 -16.40 -17.10
C SER A 72 -7.89 -16.20 -18.61
N VAL A 73 -8.94 -15.75 -19.28
CA VAL A 73 -8.91 -15.52 -20.72
C VAL A 73 -8.16 -14.23 -21.08
N GLY A 74 -7.95 -13.36 -20.10
CA GLY A 74 -7.22 -12.11 -20.23
C GLY A 74 -5.86 -12.12 -19.53
N PRO A 75 -4.95 -11.22 -19.90
CA PRO A 75 -3.66 -11.06 -19.21
C PRO A 75 -3.86 -10.53 -17.78
N SER A 76 -2.91 -10.82 -16.88
CA SER A 76 -2.84 -10.16 -15.58
C SER A 76 -2.73 -8.64 -15.77
N LEU A 77 -3.48 -7.88 -15.00
CA LEU A 77 -3.45 -6.40 -15.01
C LEU A 77 -2.51 -5.83 -13.94
N VAL A 78 -1.87 -6.67 -13.13
CA VAL A 78 -0.86 -6.23 -12.17
C VAL A 78 0.28 -5.53 -12.93
N GLY A 79 0.62 -4.30 -12.50
CA GLY A 79 1.65 -3.50 -13.13
C GLY A 79 1.32 -3.01 -14.55
N VAL A 80 0.04 -2.93 -14.93
CA VAL A 80 -0.36 -2.47 -16.27
C VAL A 80 0.08 -1.04 -16.56
N PHE A 81 0.22 -0.21 -15.53
CA PHE A 81 0.71 1.17 -15.62
C PHE A 81 2.21 1.30 -15.32
N GLY A 82 2.86 0.24 -14.85
CA GLY A 82 4.28 0.19 -14.51
C GLY A 82 5.12 -0.57 -15.51
N PRO A 83 6.47 -0.50 -15.37
CA PRO A 83 7.37 -1.31 -16.16
C PRO A 83 7.07 -2.81 -16.00
N PRO A 84 7.31 -3.63 -17.03
CA PRO A 84 7.74 -3.26 -18.39
C PRO A 84 6.59 -2.85 -19.33
N ARG A 85 5.34 -2.85 -18.86
CA ARG A 85 4.17 -2.62 -19.72
C ARG A 85 3.84 -1.15 -19.94
N SER A 86 3.92 -0.33 -18.90
CA SER A 86 3.74 1.15 -18.89
C SER A 86 2.69 1.67 -19.89
N ARG A 87 1.48 1.12 -19.84
CA ARG A 87 0.43 1.55 -20.78
C ARG A 87 -0.13 2.91 -20.38
N PRO A 88 -0.32 3.83 -21.34
CA PRO A 88 -0.99 5.09 -21.09
C PRO A 88 -2.42 4.87 -20.54
N GLU A 89 -2.83 5.69 -19.58
CA GLU A 89 -4.17 5.58 -18.98
C GLU A 89 -5.29 5.67 -20.02
N ALA A 90 -5.16 6.60 -20.98
CA ALA A 90 -6.15 6.77 -22.04
C ALA A 90 -6.37 5.48 -22.85
N VAL A 91 -5.31 4.70 -23.08
CA VAL A 91 -5.39 3.41 -23.78
C VAL A 91 -6.13 2.38 -22.94
N VAL A 92 -5.80 2.27 -21.65
CA VAL A 92 -6.49 1.35 -20.73
C VAL A 92 -7.96 1.72 -20.61
N ARG A 93 -8.27 3.01 -20.48
CA ARG A 93 -9.65 3.53 -20.46
C ARG A 93 -10.42 3.15 -21.73
N THR A 94 -9.80 3.31 -22.87
CA THR A 94 -10.41 2.94 -24.15
C THR A 94 -10.74 1.44 -24.19
N PHE A 95 -9.85 0.58 -23.72
CA PHE A 95 -10.14 -0.87 -23.65
C PHE A 95 -11.27 -1.18 -22.68
N ILE A 96 -11.34 -0.52 -21.53
CA ILE A 96 -12.46 -0.70 -20.59
C ILE A 96 -13.77 -0.27 -21.25
N GLN A 97 -13.79 0.88 -21.93
CA GLN A 97 -15.01 1.43 -22.51
C GLN A 97 -15.48 0.67 -23.75
N GLN A 98 -14.57 0.36 -24.65
CA GLN A 98 -14.92 -0.20 -25.96
C GLN A 98 -14.81 -1.73 -26.02
N GLY A 99 -13.99 -2.32 -25.13
CA GLY A 99 -13.65 -3.73 -25.22
C GLY A 99 -12.69 -4.05 -26.35
N ILE A 100 -12.55 -5.33 -26.60
CA ILE A 100 -11.83 -5.90 -27.74
C ILE A 100 -12.72 -6.96 -28.35
N MET A 101 -13.05 -6.80 -29.62
CA MET A 101 -13.94 -7.71 -30.35
C MET A 101 -13.56 -9.18 -30.09
N ASP A 102 -14.54 -9.99 -29.76
CA ASP A 102 -14.44 -11.43 -29.48
C ASP A 102 -13.51 -11.83 -28.32
N LYS A 103 -12.96 -10.83 -27.56
CA LYS A 103 -12.01 -11.10 -26.47
C LYS A 103 -12.39 -10.46 -25.16
N MET A 104 -12.83 -9.21 -25.16
CA MET A 104 -13.15 -8.46 -23.95
C MET A 104 -14.39 -7.61 -24.17
N PRO A 105 -15.42 -7.71 -23.32
CA PRO A 105 -16.59 -6.86 -23.44
C PRO A 105 -16.24 -5.40 -23.17
N GLY A 106 -16.98 -4.48 -23.82
CA GLY A 106 -16.92 -3.06 -23.52
C GLY A 106 -17.90 -2.69 -22.42
N PHE A 107 -17.48 -1.81 -21.52
CA PHE A 107 -18.25 -1.43 -20.33
C PHE A 107 -18.83 0.01 -20.40
N ARG A 108 -18.74 0.69 -21.56
CA ARG A 108 -19.23 2.09 -21.70
C ARG A 108 -20.69 2.30 -21.30
N TYR A 109 -21.52 1.26 -21.42
CA TYR A 109 -22.94 1.33 -21.08
C TYR A 109 -23.28 0.64 -19.77
N GLY A 110 -22.35 -0.16 -19.22
CA GLY A 110 -22.53 -0.91 -17.98
C GLY A 110 -21.90 -0.24 -16.76
N LEU A 111 -20.93 0.63 -16.96
CA LEU A 111 -20.23 1.36 -15.89
C LEU A 111 -20.29 2.88 -16.15
N LYS A 112 -20.52 3.63 -15.08
CA LYS A 112 -20.46 5.08 -15.11
C LYS A 112 -19.01 5.57 -15.27
N PRO A 113 -18.78 6.79 -15.77
CA PRO A 113 -17.43 7.35 -15.90
C PRO A 113 -16.64 7.33 -14.59
N ASP A 114 -17.25 7.70 -13.47
CA ASP A 114 -16.62 7.71 -12.14
C ASP A 114 -16.28 6.28 -11.63
N GLU A 115 -17.03 5.28 -12.04
CA GLU A 115 -16.76 3.88 -11.74
C GLU A 115 -15.55 3.37 -12.54
N ILE A 116 -15.43 3.78 -13.80
CA ILE A 116 -14.25 3.50 -14.61
C ILE A 116 -13.02 4.20 -14.02
N ASP A 117 -13.16 5.46 -13.54
CA ASP A 117 -12.10 6.18 -12.86
C ASP A 117 -11.63 5.44 -11.59
N ALA A 118 -12.57 4.91 -10.83
CA ALA A 118 -12.25 4.13 -9.64
C ALA A 118 -11.50 2.83 -9.99
N ILE A 119 -11.93 2.11 -11.02
CA ILE A 119 -11.21 0.91 -11.51
C ILE A 119 -9.78 1.28 -11.92
N ILE A 120 -9.59 2.36 -12.66
CA ILE A 120 -8.25 2.82 -13.08
C ILE A 120 -7.39 3.18 -11.86
N ALA A 121 -7.97 3.86 -10.86
CA ALA A 121 -7.27 4.18 -9.61
C ALA A 121 -6.80 2.91 -8.88
N TYR A 122 -7.63 1.88 -8.85
CA TYR A 122 -7.25 0.59 -8.28
C TYR A 122 -6.16 -0.11 -9.10
N LEU A 123 -6.26 -0.14 -10.43
CA LEU A 123 -5.25 -0.74 -11.31
C LEU A 123 -3.87 -0.07 -11.17
N LYS A 124 -3.82 1.21 -10.80
CA LYS A 124 -2.55 1.91 -10.49
C LYS A 124 -1.92 1.47 -9.18
N ALA A 125 -2.70 0.86 -8.30
CA ALA A 125 -2.23 0.35 -7.00
C ALA A 125 -1.90 -1.16 -7.04
N LEU A 126 -2.16 -1.83 -8.15
CA LEU A 126 -1.80 -3.23 -8.39
C LEU A 126 -0.35 -3.35 -8.90
#